data_9b8ad68b15fe2c496267c710f936d423
#
_entry.id   9b8ad68b15fe2c496267c710f936d423
#
_cell.length_a   1.000
_cell.length_b   1.000
_cell.length_c   1.000
_cell.angle_alpha   90.00
_cell.angle_beta   90.00
_cell.angle_gamma   90.00
#
_symmetry.space_group_name_H-M   'P 1'
#
loop_
_entity.id
_entity.type
_entity.pdbx_description
1 polymer ?
#
loop_
_entity_poly.entity_id
_entity_poly.type
_entity_poly.pdbx_seq_one_letter_code
_entity_poly.pdbx_strand_id
1 'polypeptide(L)'
;MTTATTTAGSSHTLWEWVGNETLLQQLMAEQSIVTLLIVIVVCIALLSKGADWMIDGVVDLARRTGLPKIVIGATVVSLGTTLPEMFVSVMAAYMGNPGLALGNGVGSIIADTGLIFGLTAILVAVPVNRYILNRTGWVQVGAATLLVLLSVLALFTAPEGAEPVLERWVGFFFLFLLALYMYVTYLWARRSDEAGSSEELERDELMATWLAWVMVIGGLLLVIIGARILVPAASEIATRLGVPEDVIAA
;
A
#
# COMPACT_ATOMS: atom_id res chain seq x y z
N MET A 1 26.99 -51.22 -9.42
CA MET A 1 25.53 -51.07 -9.50
C MET A 1 25.20 -49.60 -9.27
N THR A 2 25.19 -48.81 -10.33
CA THR A 2 25.09 -47.36 -10.34
C THR A 2 23.63 -46.99 -10.47
N THR A 3 23.05 -46.46 -9.42
CA THR A 3 21.66 -45.92 -9.48
C THR A 3 21.70 -44.50 -9.99
N ALA A 4 21.31 -44.33 -11.25
CA ALA A 4 21.02 -43.03 -11.83
C ALA A 4 19.76 -42.44 -11.16
N THR A 5 19.95 -41.37 -10.41
CA THR A 5 18.87 -40.52 -9.96
C THR A 5 18.43 -39.62 -11.11
N THR A 6 17.32 -40.01 -11.72
CA THR A 6 16.59 -39.23 -12.72
C THR A 6 16.05 -37.97 -12.02
N THR A 7 16.61 -36.82 -12.36
CA THR A 7 16.01 -35.52 -12.02
C THR A 7 14.73 -35.37 -12.85
N ALA A 8 13.60 -35.75 -12.25
CA ALA A 8 12.30 -35.39 -12.77
C ALA A 8 12.18 -33.86 -12.73
N GLY A 9 12.16 -33.22 -13.89
CA GLY A 9 11.83 -31.81 -14.03
C GLY A 9 10.39 -31.62 -13.51
N SER A 10 10.26 -31.16 -12.28
CA SER A 10 8.98 -30.74 -11.74
C SER A 10 8.51 -29.53 -12.54
N SER A 11 7.49 -29.74 -13.36
CA SER A 11 6.70 -28.66 -13.92
C SER A 11 5.97 -27.97 -12.75
N HIS A 12 6.66 -27.03 -12.11
CA HIS A 12 6.04 -26.19 -11.09
C HIS A 12 4.87 -25.46 -11.75
N THR A 13 3.67 -25.72 -11.28
CA THR A 13 2.46 -25.02 -11.74
C THR A 13 2.62 -23.55 -11.33
N LEU A 14 2.04 -22.64 -12.13
CA LEU A 14 2.01 -21.19 -11.80
C LEU A 14 1.54 -20.93 -10.38
N TRP A 15 0.71 -21.81 -9.82
CA TRP A 15 0.20 -21.72 -8.46
C TRP A 15 1.25 -22.08 -7.40
N GLU A 16 2.11 -23.06 -7.65
CA GLU A 16 3.25 -23.37 -6.76
C GLU A 16 4.28 -22.24 -6.80
N TRP A 17 4.49 -21.64 -7.96
CA TRP A 17 5.37 -20.48 -8.10
C TRP A 17 4.81 -19.25 -7.33
N VAL A 18 3.50 -19.04 -7.35
CA VAL A 18 2.84 -17.99 -6.57
C VAL A 18 2.84 -18.29 -5.06
N GLY A 19 2.85 -19.57 -4.64
CA GLY A 19 2.80 -19.98 -3.23
C GLY A 19 4.17 -20.26 -2.59
N ASN A 20 5.25 -20.40 -3.36
CA ASN A 20 6.53 -20.84 -2.82
C ASN A 20 7.48 -19.66 -2.58
N GLU A 21 7.46 -19.14 -1.36
CA GLU A 21 8.28 -18.00 -0.92
C GLU A 21 9.78 -18.31 -0.93
N THR A 22 10.14 -19.55 -0.58
CA THR A 22 11.54 -20.00 -0.51
C THR A 22 12.21 -19.97 -1.88
N LEU A 23 11.49 -20.23 -2.96
CA LEU A 23 12.03 -20.16 -4.32
C LEU A 23 12.36 -18.72 -4.73
N LEU A 24 11.49 -17.76 -4.43
CA LEU A 24 11.75 -16.36 -4.75
C LEU A 24 12.92 -15.80 -3.94
N GLN A 25 12.99 -16.12 -2.66
CA GLN A 25 14.11 -15.72 -1.80
C GLN A 25 15.43 -16.33 -2.30
N GLN A 26 15.47 -17.62 -2.64
CA GLN A 26 16.64 -18.27 -3.20
C GLN A 26 17.07 -17.66 -4.54
N LEU A 27 16.12 -17.39 -5.43
CA LEU A 27 16.39 -16.73 -6.71
C LEU A 27 16.97 -15.33 -6.52
N MET A 28 16.50 -14.57 -5.53
CA MET A 28 17.03 -13.22 -5.24
C MET A 28 18.40 -13.32 -4.58
N ALA A 29 18.64 -14.30 -3.71
CA ALA A 29 19.92 -14.52 -3.04
C ALA A 29 21.07 -14.82 -4.01
N GLU A 30 20.80 -15.42 -5.16
CA GLU A 30 21.81 -15.72 -6.19
C GLU A 30 22.11 -14.52 -7.12
N GLN A 31 21.28 -13.45 -7.11
CA GLN A 31 21.43 -12.33 -8.02
C GLN A 31 22.49 -11.33 -7.57
N SER A 32 23.09 -10.60 -8.52
CA SER A 32 23.97 -9.49 -8.20
C SER A 32 23.17 -8.30 -7.63
N ILE A 33 23.83 -7.44 -6.85
CA ILE A 33 23.20 -6.22 -6.31
C ILE A 33 22.63 -5.35 -7.46
N VAL A 34 23.36 -5.26 -8.58
CA VAL A 34 22.91 -4.48 -9.75
C VAL A 34 21.62 -5.07 -10.33
N THR A 35 21.54 -6.42 -10.44
CA THR A 35 20.33 -7.09 -10.91
C THR A 35 19.15 -6.83 -9.96
N LEU A 36 19.38 -6.93 -8.65
CA LEU A 36 18.34 -6.66 -7.65
C LEU A 36 17.83 -5.21 -7.71
N LEU A 37 18.72 -4.23 -7.89
CA LEU A 37 18.32 -2.83 -8.09
C LEU A 37 17.48 -2.64 -9.35
N ILE A 38 17.84 -3.29 -10.46
CA ILE A 38 17.02 -3.25 -11.68
C ILE A 38 15.65 -3.88 -11.45
N VAL A 39 15.60 -5.02 -10.77
CA VAL A 39 14.35 -5.69 -10.40
C VAL A 39 13.46 -4.76 -9.56
N ILE A 40 14.03 -4.10 -8.54
CA ILE A 40 13.30 -3.14 -7.71
C ILE A 40 12.71 -2.00 -8.54
N VAL A 41 13.51 -1.38 -9.42
CA VAL A 41 13.03 -0.28 -10.29
C VAL A 41 11.90 -0.75 -11.20
N VAL A 42 12.03 -1.96 -11.78
CA VAL A 42 10.96 -2.54 -12.61
C VAL A 42 9.70 -2.82 -11.77
N CYS A 43 9.85 -3.37 -10.56
CA CYS A 43 8.72 -3.60 -9.66
C CYS A 43 8.00 -2.31 -9.27
N ILE A 44 8.75 -1.24 -8.95
CA ILE A 44 8.18 0.08 -8.66
C ILE A 44 7.39 0.60 -9.87
N ALA A 45 7.93 0.48 -11.08
CA ALA A 45 7.22 0.87 -12.30
C ALA A 45 5.95 0.05 -12.53
N LEU A 46 5.97 -1.28 -12.26
CA LEU A 46 4.80 -2.15 -12.32
C LEU A 46 3.75 -1.77 -11.28
N LEU A 47 4.15 -1.51 -10.04
CA LEU A 47 3.27 -1.07 -8.96
C LEU A 47 2.59 0.25 -9.31
N SER A 48 3.37 1.25 -9.73
CA SER A 48 2.85 2.57 -10.13
C SER A 48 1.87 2.45 -11.29
N LYS A 49 2.25 1.73 -12.34
CA LYS A 49 1.37 1.56 -13.51
C LYS A 49 0.12 0.74 -13.20
N GLY A 50 0.24 -0.27 -12.36
CA GLY A 50 -0.88 -1.07 -11.89
C GLY A 50 -1.85 -0.25 -11.05
N ALA A 51 -1.33 0.59 -10.15
CA ALA A 51 -2.14 1.51 -9.35
C ALA A 51 -2.88 2.54 -10.22
N ASP A 52 -2.20 3.17 -11.20
CA ASP A 52 -2.82 4.10 -12.14
C ASP A 52 -4.01 3.45 -12.86
N TRP A 53 -3.80 2.27 -13.45
CA TRP A 53 -4.87 1.54 -14.13
C TRP A 53 -6.04 1.20 -13.22
N MET A 54 -5.74 0.77 -11.98
CA MET A 54 -6.77 0.42 -11.03
C MET A 54 -7.56 1.65 -10.59
N ILE A 55 -6.90 2.78 -10.32
CA ILE A 55 -7.53 4.06 -9.98
C ILE A 55 -8.44 4.53 -11.11
N ASP A 56 -7.94 4.59 -12.33
CA ASP A 56 -8.70 5.03 -13.50
C ASP A 56 -9.97 4.19 -13.70
N GLY A 57 -9.83 2.87 -13.63
CA GLY A 57 -10.95 1.94 -13.75
C GLY A 57 -11.97 2.08 -12.64
N VAL A 58 -11.53 2.16 -11.37
CA VAL A 58 -12.45 2.31 -10.22
C VAL A 58 -13.14 3.67 -10.21
N VAL A 59 -12.44 4.75 -10.57
CA VAL A 59 -13.02 6.09 -10.71
C VAL A 59 -14.09 6.10 -11.79
N ASP A 60 -13.85 5.50 -12.96
CA ASP A 60 -14.85 5.40 -14.04
C ASP A 60 -16.08 4.63 -13.56
N LEU A 61 -15.90 3.49 -12.90
CA LEU A 61 -17.00 2.70 -12.33
C LEU A 61 -17.76 3.47 -11.25
N ALA A 62 -17.05 4.19 -10.37
CA ALA A 62 -17.67 5.00 -9.32
C ALA A 62 -18.51 6.16 -9.88
N ARG A 63 -18.03 6.83 -10.93
CA ARG A 63 -18.79 7.90 -11.64
C ARG A 63 -20.15 7.40 -12.15
N ARG A 64 -20.25 6.12 -12.54
CA ARG A 64 -21.52 5.51 -13.01
C ARG A 64 -22.54 5.30 -11.89
N THR A 65 -22.12 5.26 -10.64
CA THR A 65 -23.02 5.11 -9.48
C THR A 65 -23.74 6.40 -9.09
N GLY A 66 -23.43 7.53 -9.74
CA GLY A 66 -23.98 8.83 -9.39
C GLY A 66 -23.43 9.43 -8.09
N LEU A 67 -22.33 8.90 -7.57
CA LEU A 67 -21.65 9.49 -6.41
C LEU A 67 -21.08 10.86 -6.76
N PRO A 68 -21.17 11.85 -5.83
CA PRO A 68 -20.55 13.15 -5.98
C PRO A 68 -19.04 13.02 -6.23
N LYS A 69 -18.49 13.85 -7.12
CA LYS A 69 -17.07 13.80 -7.50
C LYS A 69 -16.13 14.00 -6.31
N ILE A 70 -16.51 14.86 -5.37
CA ILE A 70 -15.75 15.10 -4.14
C ILE A 70 -15.67 13.83 -3.27
N VAL A 71 -16.73 12.99 -3.26
CA VAL A 71 -16.71 11.69 -2.58
C VAL A 71 -15.74 10.75 -3.28
N ILE A 72 -15.80 10.65 -4.61
CA ILE A 72 -14.92 9.80 -5.39
C ILE A 72 -13.46 10.19 -5.14
N GLY A 73 -13.13 11.49 -5.21
CA GLY A 73 -11.77 11.98 -4.94
C GLY A 73 -11.30 11.71 -3.51
N ALA A 74 -12.13 12.03 -2.52
CA ALA A 74 -11.76 11.91 -1.11
C ALA A 74 -11.72 10.45 -0.61
N THR A 75 -12.34 9.50 -1.31
CA THR A 75 -12.40 8.09 -0.88
C THR A 75 -11.71 7.16 -1.87
N VAL A 76 -12.22 7.08 -3.09
CA VAL A 76 -11.75 6.12 -4.10
C VAL A 76 -10.33 6.44 -4.55
N VAL A 77 -10.05 7.69 -4.90
CA VAL A 77 -8.70 8.11 -5.34
C VAL A 77 -7.71 8.01 -4.17
N SER A 78 -8.10 8.48 -2.99
CA SER A 78 -7.24 8.40 -1.79
C SER A 78 -6.89 6.95 -1.44
N LEU A 79 -7.84 6.02 -1.43
CA LEU A 79 -7.56 4.61 -1.24
C LEU A 79 -6.72 4.04 -2.38
N GLY A 80 -7.03 4.44 -3.63
CA GLY A 80 -6.32 3.97 -4.81
C GLY A 80 -4.83 4.32 -4.79
N THR A 81 -4.47 5.52 -4.38
CA THR A 81 -3.07 5.96 -4.30
C THR A 81 -2.28 5.23 -3.22
N THR A 82 -2.94 4.70 -2.17
CA THR A 82 -2.28 3.90 -1.11
C THR A 82 -2.29 2.39 -1.37
N LEU A 83 -2.84 1.95 -2.50
CA LEU A 83 -2.88 0.53 -2.83
C LEU A 83 -1.50 -0.13 -2.99
N PRO A 84 -0.50 0.51 -3.66
CA PRO A 84 0.84 -0.06 -3.73
C PRO A 84 1.41 -0.35 -2.36
N GLU A 85 1.35 0.61 -1.45
CA GLU A 85 1.85 0.50 -0.08
C GLU A 85 1.09 -0.58 0.71
N MET A 86 -0.23 -0.63 0.54
CA MET A 86 -1.06 -1.66 1.16
C MET A 86 -0.65 -3.07 0.70
N PHE A 87 -0.49 -3.28 -0.62
CA PHE A 87 -0.12 -4.58 -1.14
C PHE A 87 1.30 -4.99 -0.76
N VAL A 88 2.26 -4.06 -0.75
CA VAL A 88 3.61 -4.32 -0.28
C VAL A 88 3.60 -4.71 1.20
N SER A 89 2.89 -3.96 2.06
CA SER A 89 2.80 -4.27 3.49
C SER A 89 2.10 -5.60 3.76
N VAL A 90 0.98 -5.87 3.09
CA VAL A 90 0.26 -7.15 3.24
C VAL A 90 1.12 -8.31 2.78
N MET A 91 1.82 -8.17 1.65
CA MET A 91 2.70 -9.20 1.13
C MET A 91 3.89 -9.44 2.05
N ALA A 92 4.53 -8.39 2.57
CA ALA A 92 5.61 -8.49 3.54
C ALA A 92 5.17 -9.22 4.81
N ALA A 93 4.00 -8.87 5.36
CA ALA A 93 3.43 -9.56 6.54
C ALA A 93 3.11 -11.03 6.23
N TYR A 94 2.55 -11.33 5.06
CA TYR A 94 2.25 -12.69 4.62
C TYR A 94 3.52 -13.54 4.45
N MET A 95 4.61 -12.93 3.99
CA MET A 95 5.93 -13.57 3.82
C MET A 95 6.73 -13.66 5.13
N GLY A 96 6.12 -13.41 6.29
CA GLY A 96 6.74 -13.54 7.59
C GLY A 96 7.66 -12.38 7.97
N ASN A 97 7.56 -11.24 7.29
CA ASN A 97 8.31 -10.02 7.59
C ASN A 97 7.38 -8.88 8.07
N PRO A 98 6.78 -9.00 9.28
CA PRO A 98 5.84 -8.01 9.80
C PRO A 98 6.49 -6.65 10.07
N GLY A 99 7.77 -6.63 10.34
CA GLY A 99 8.54 -5.42 10.53
C GLY A 99 8.59 -4.59 9.25
N LEU A 100 8.95 -5.19 8.09
CA LEU A 100 8.90 -4.51 6.79
C LEU A 100 7.49 -3.98 6.49
N ALA A 101 6.43 -4.72 6.87
CA ALA A 101 5.05 -4.27 6.70
C ALA A 101 4.75 -3.00 7.49
N LEU A 102 5.14 -2.96 8.76
CA LEU A 102 4.95 -1.79 9.63
C LEU A 102 5.83 -0.62 9.18
N GLY A 103 7.11 -0.89 8.86
CA GLY A 103 8.06 0.10 8.37
C GLY A 103 7.59 0.77 7.08
N ASN A 104 7.07 0.00 6.12
CA ASN A 104 6.51 0.56 4.88
C ASN A 104 5.32 1.49 5.17
N GLY A 105 4.40 1.10 6.07
CA GLY A 105 3.26 1.93 6.43
C GLY A 105 3.65 3.22 7.18
N VAL A 106 4.55 3.13 8.15
CA VAL A 106 5.05 4.30 8.90
C VAL A 106 5.96 5.17 8.03
N GLY A 107 6.84 4.53 7.24
CA GLY A 107 7.76 5.21 6.34
C GLY A 107 7.06 6.04 5.27
N SER A 108 5.94 5.53 4.72
CA SER A 108 5.10 6.28 3.78
C SER A 108 4.59 7.58 4.41
N ILE A 109 4.08 7.53 5.64
CA ILE A 109 3.59 8.74 6.35
C ILE A 109 4.72 9.77 6.54
N ILE A 110 5.93 9.30 6.89
CA ILE A 110 7.11 10.17 7.07
C ILE A 110 7.53 10.78 5.72
N ALA A 111 7.58 9.98 4.66
CA ALA A 111 7.94 10.41 3.32
C ALA A 111 6.93 11.41 2.76
N ASP A 112 5.64 11.15 2.88
CA ASP A 112 4.58 12.05 2.42
C ASP A 112 4.64 13.39 3.16
N THR A 113 4.81 13.36 4.47
CA THR A 113 4.81 14.58 5.28
C THR A 113 6.15 15.32 5.20
N GLY A 114 7.27 14.62 5.31
CA GLY A 114 8.60 15.23 5.35
C GLY A 114 9.12 15.60 3.96
N LEU A 115 9.11 14.66 3.03
CA LEU A 115 9.70 14.86 1.71
C LEU A 115 8.71 15.52 0.75
N ILE A 116 7.54 14.91 0.52
CA ILE A 116 6.61 15.37 -0.52
C ILE A 116 6.03 16.72 -0.13
N PHE A 117 5.40 16.82 1.05
CA PHE A 117 4.83 18.07 1.53
C PHE A 117 5.89 19.14 1.77
N GLY A 118 7.04 18.77 2.36
CA GLY A 118 8.16 19.69 2.60
C GLY A 118 8.70 20.27 1.30
N LEU A 119 8.95 19.46 0.27
CA LEU A 119 9.42 19.90 -1.03
C LEU A 119 8.36 20.77 -1.74
N THR A 120 7.10 20.38 -1.68
CA THR A 120 6.00 21.17 -2.24
C THR A 120 5.92 22.54 -1.61
N ALA A 121 6.03 22.65 -0.29
CA ALA A 121 5.98 23.91 0.44
C ALA A 121 7.18 24.85 0.14
N ILE A 122 8.33 24.28 -0.25
CA ILE A 122 9.48 25.05 -0.72
C ILE A 122 9.22 25.64 -2.12
N LEU A 123 8.57 24.85 -3.00
CA LEU A 123 8.35 25.25 -4.39
C LEU A 123 7.16 26.20 -4.56
N VAL A 124 6.11 26.01 -3.77
CA VAL A 124 4.86 26.77 -3.86
C VAL A 124 4.30 27.03 -2.47
N ALA A 125 3.75 28.24 -2.25
CA ALA A 125 3.01 28.52 -1.02
C ALA A 125 1.75 27.66 -0.95
N VAL A 126 1.68 26.75 0.02
CA VAL A 126 0.56 25.83 0.20
C VAL A 126 -0.52 26.48 1.06
N PRO A 127 -1.72 26.77 0.52
CA PRO A 127 -2.80 27.36 1.30
C PRO A 127 -3.34 26.37 2.32
N VAL A 128 -3.43 26.80 3.58
CA VAL A 128 -4.02 25.98 4.66
C VAL A 128 -5.53 26.24 4.73
N ASN A 129 -6.30 25.25 4.34
CA ASN A 129 -7.75 25.30 4.48
C ASN A 129 -8.18 24.75 5.85
N ARG A 130 -8.81 25.60 6.68
CA ARG A 130 -9.30 25.22 8.01
C ARG A 130 -10.32 24.07 7.97
N TYR A 131 -11.11 23.98 6.91
CA TYR A 131 -12.09 22.91 6.76
C TYR A 131 -11.40 21.53 6.59
N ILE A 132 -10.38 21.46 5.75
CA ILE A 132 -9.58 20.25 5.52
C ILE A 132 -8.78 19.92 6.79
N LEU A 133 -8.10 20.91 7.38
CA LEU A 133 -7.31 20.71 8.60
C LEU A 133 -8.14 20.12 9.74
N ASN A 134 -9.32 20.68 9.98
CA ASN A 134 -10.17 20.25 11.09
C ASN A 134 -10.85 18.88 10.86
N ARG A 135 -10.99 18.42 9.64
CA ARG A 135 -11.65 17.15 9.33
C ARG A 135 -10.70 16.03 9.02
N THR A 136 -9.65 16.29 8.24
CA THR A 136 -8.70 15.28 7.79
C THR A 136 -7.40 15.33 8.60
N GLY A 137 -6.86 16.53 8.82
CA GLY A 137 -5.58 16.70 9.52
C GLY A 137 -5.61 16.17 10.96
N TRP A 138 -6.65 16.49 11.74
CA TRP A 138 -6.78 15.98 13.10
C TRP A 138 -7.02 14.47 13.17
N VAL A 139 -7.71 13.89 12.19
CA VAL A 139 -7.89 12.44 12.10
C VAL A 139 -6.55 11.75 11.85
N GLN A 140 -5.72 12.30 10.94
CA GLN A 140 -4.38 11.78 10.67
C GLN A 140 -3.49 11.83 11.90
N VAL A 141 -3.43 12.98 12.59
CA VAL A 141 -2.67 13.14 13.84
C VAL A 141 -3.18 12.15 14.90
N GLY A 142 -4.49 12.03 15.04
CA GLY A 142 -5.11 11.10 15.99
C GLY A 142 -4.77 9.64 15.70
N ALA A 143 -4.85 9.22 14.44
CA ALA A 143 -4.52 7.85 14.04
C ALA A 143 -3.04 7.52 14.26
N ALA A 144 -2.13 8.43 13.88
CA ALA A 144 -0.69 8.27 14.12
C ALA A 144 -0.36 8.22 15.62
N THR A 145 -0.93 9.13 16.41
CA THR A 145 -0.77 9.15 17.87
C THR A 145 -1.27 7.86 18.50
N LEU A 146 -2.43 7.39 18.08
CA LEU A 146 -3.02 6.15 18.58
C LEU A 146 -2.15 4.93 18.26
N LEU A 147 -1.57 4.86 17.05
CA LEU A 147 -0.64 3.80 16.68
C LEU A 147 0.59 3.81 17.60
N VAL A 148 1.19 4.99 17.83
CA VAL A 148 2.34 5.12 18.73
C VAL A 148 1.98 4.71 20.16
N LEU A 149 0.84 5.17 20.68
CA LEU A 149 0.39 4.82 22.03
C LEU A 149 0.18 3.31 22.20
N LEU A 150 -0.45 2.65 21.23
CA LEU A 150 -0.66 1.20 21.27
C LEU A 150 0.65 0.43 21.12
N SER A 151 1.60 0.93 20.32
CA SER A 151 2.92 0.34 20.20
C SER A 151 3.73 0.48 21.51
N VAL A 152 3.68 1.65 22.14
CA VAL A 152 4.30 1.87 23.46
C VAL A 152 3.65 1.02 24.53
N LEU A 153 2.33 0.87 24.51
CA LEU A 153 1.63 -0.02 25.44
C LEU A 153 2.07 -1.48 25.26
N ALA A 154 2.23 -1.94 24.01
CA ALA A 154 2.74 -3.28 23.72
C ALA A 154 4.16 -3.49 24.29
N LEU A 155 5.03 -2.47 24.22
CA LEU A 155 6.36 -2.50 24.84
C LEU A 155 6.29 -2.73 26.36
N PHE A 156 5.37 -2.06 27.06
CA PHE A 156 5.23 -2.17 28.51
C PHE A 156 4.49 -3.43 28.96
N THR A 157 3.68 -4.02 28.11
CA THR A 157 2.88 -5.22 28.43
C THR A 157 3.50 -6.52 27.93
N ALA A 158 4.58 -6.44 27.15
CA ALA A 158 5.30 -7.61 26.69
C ALA A 158 5.88 -8.40 27.88
N PRO A 159 5.75 -9.72 27.93
CA PRO A 159 6.40 -10.54 28.95
C PRO A 159 7.92 -10.43 28.88
N GLU A 160 8.61 -10.59 30.02
CA GLU A 160 10.07 -10.56 30.05
C GLU A 160 10.66 -11.59 29.08
N GLY A 161 11.50 -11.11 28.15
CA GLY A 161 12.16 -11.94 27.14
C GLY A 161 11.32 -12.22 25.87
N ALA A 162 10.12 -11.68 25.74
CA ALA A 162 9.32 -11.75 24.53
C ALA A 162 9.43 -10.44 23.73
N GLU A 163 9.47 -10.55 22.42
CA GLU A 163 9.39 -9.36 21.55
C GLU A 163 8.00 -8.71 21.66
N PRO A 164 7.92 -7.37 21.78
CA PRO A 164 6.65 -6.67 21.81
C PRO A 164 5.96 -6.76 20.46
N VAL A 165 4.71 -7.19 20.44
CA VAL A 165 3.92 -7.35 19.22
C VAL A 165 2.59 -6.62 19.32
N LEU A 166 2.16 -6.03 18.21
CA LEU A 166 0.79 -5.53 18.07
C LEU A 166 -0.14 -6.72 17.75
N GLU A 167 -1.07 -6.98 18.63
CA GLU A 167 -2.01 -8.08 18.44
C GLU A 167 -3.01 -7.81 17.30
N ARG A 168 -3.58 -8.88 16.75
CA ARG A 168 -4.53 -8.82 15.61
C ARG A 168 -5.75 -7.94 15.87
N TRP A 169 -6.21 -7.85 17.11
CA TRP A 169 -7.35 -6.98 17.44
C TRP A 169 -7.06 -5.49 17.18
N VAL A 170 -5.80 -5.05 17.32
CA VAL A 170 -5.36 -3.69 16.98
C VAL A 170 -5.57 -3.43 15.48
N GLY A 171 -5.22 -4.41 14.63
CA GLY A 171 -5.49 -4.32 13.19
C GLY A 171 -6.97 -4.19 12.87
N PHE A 172 -7.82 -5.04 13.46
CA PHE A 172 -9.28 -4.93 13.28
C PHE A 172 -9.82 -3.60 13.79
N PHE A 173 -9.28 -3.08 14.89
CA PHE A 173 -9.68 -1.79 15.43
C PHE A 173 -9.34 -0.65 14.47
N PHE A 174 -8.15 -0.61 13.88
CA PHE A 174 -7.79 0.38 12.87
C PHE A 174 -8.63 0.27 11.59
N LEU A 175 -8.92 -0.94 11.12
CA LEU A 175 -9.83 -1.15 9.98
C LEU A 175 -11.24 -0.63 10.27
N PHE A 176 -11.74 -0.85 11.48
CA PHE A 176 -13.02 -0.29 11.92
C PHE A 176 -12.99 1.25 11.93
N LEU A 177 -11.92 1.86 12.46
CA LEU A 177 -11.75 3.33 12.45
C LEU A 177 -11.66 3.88 11.03
N LEU A 178 -10.97 3.19 10.13
CA LEU A 178 -10.93 3.55 8.71
C LEU A 178 -12.32 3.51 8.08
N ALA A 179 -13.07 2.43 8.27
CA ALA A 179 -14.42 2.30 7.75
C ALA A 179 -15.36 3.41 8.31
N LEU A 180 -15.23 3.72 9.59
CA LEU A 180 -15.97 4.81 10.24
C LEU A 180 -15.59 6.17 9.63
N TYR A 181 -14.29 6.43 9.45
CA TYR A 181 -13.81 7.66 8.81
C TYR A 181 -14.34 7.81 7.38
N MET A 182 -14.30 6.74 6.58
CA MET A 182 -14.83 6.73 5.22
C MET A 182 -16.34 7.03 5.22
N TYR A 183 -17.08 6.42 6.13
CA TYR A 183 -18.53 6.67 6.28
C TYR A 183 -18.83 8.12 6.67
N VAL A 184 -18.11 8.67 7.64
CA VAL A 184 -18.26 10.06 8.06
C VAL A 184 -17.89 11.03 6.94
N THR A 185 -16.82 10.76 6.19
CA THR A 185 -16.41 11.57 5.03
C THR A 185 -17.48 11.54 3.94
N TYR A 186 -18.07 10.39 3.67
CA TYR A 186 -19.20 10.27 2.75
C TYR A 186 -20.40 11.12 3.20
N LEU A 187 -20.78 11.08 4.48
CA LEU A 187 -21.88 11.89 5.01
C LEU A 187 -21.59 13.39 4.90
N TRP A 188 -20.36 13.81 5.16
CA TRP A 188 -19.96 15.21 5.02
C TRP A 188 -20.00 15.69 3.56
N ALA A 189 -19.53 14.88 2.64
CA ALA A 189 -19.54 15.20 1.23
C ALA A 189 -20.96 15.35 0.68
N ARG A 190 -21.90 14.46 1.05
CA ARG A 190 -23.32 14.59 0.67
C ARG A 190 -23.94 15.90 1.14
N ARG A 191 -23.66 16.32 2.38
CA ARG A 191 -24.16 17.59 2.92
C ARG A 191 -23.54 18.82 2.26
N SER A 192 -22.34 18.72 1.74
CA SER A 192 -21.66 19.82 1.04
C SER A 192 -22.19 20.02 -0.39
N ASP A 193 -22.64 18.96 -1.04
CA ASP A 193 -23.25 19.00 -2.39
C ASP A 193 -24.62 19.70 -2.38
N GLU A 194 -25.38 19.57 -1.29
CA GLU A 194 -26.63 20.31 -1.07
C GLU A 194 -26.41 21.84 -0.93
N ALA A 195 -25.16 22.28 -0.65
CA ALA A 195 -24.80 23.69 -0.48
C ALA A 195 -24.27 24.37 -1.77
N GLY A 196 -24.35 23.72 -2.93
CA GLY A 196 -24.25 24.36 -4.24
C GLY A 196 -22.86 24.78 -4.70
N SER A 197 -21.95 23.84 -4.85
CA SER A 197 -20.75 24.02 -5.70
C SER A 197 -20.64 22.86 -6.70
N SER A 198 -21.54 22.82 -7.65
CA SER A 198 -21.36 22.06 -8.89
C SER A 198 -20.32 22.78 -9.75
N GLU A 199 -19.04 22.62 -9.46
CA GLU A 199 -18.05 22.76 -10.51
C GLU A 199 -18.36 21.65 -11.53
N GLU A 200 -18.86 22.04 -12.68
CA GLU A 200 -18.96 21.22 -13.89
C GLU A 200 -17.55 20.78 -14.23
N LEU A 201 -17.13 19.61 -13.70
CA LEU A 201 -16.02 18.91 -14.30
C LEU A 201 -16.47 18.47 -15.70
N GLU A 202 -15.65 18.83 -16.70
CA GLU A 202 -15.76 18.38 -18.07
C GLU A 202 -16.26 16.93 -18.11
N ARG A 203 -17.25 16.69 -18.97
CA ARG A 203 -17.73 15.34 -19.27
C ARG A 203 -16.63 14.63 -20.05
N ASP A 204 -15.58 14.17 -19.34
CA ASP A 204 -14.72 13.14 -19.88
C ASP A 204 -15.62 11.95 -20.24
N GLU A 205 -15.56 11.53 -21.49
CA GLU A 205 -16.32 10.38 -21.97
C GLU A 205 -15.99 9.17 -21.10
N LEU A 206 -17.03 8.57 -20.50
CA LEU A 206 -16.86 7.36 -19.71
C LEU A 206 -16.30 6.26 -20.60
N MET A 207 -15.29 5.55 -20.13
CA MET A 207 -14.74 4.39 -20.84
C MET A 207 -15.81 3.32 -21.03
N ALA A 208 -15.62 2.39 -21.97
CA ALA A 208 -16.48 1.22 -22.05
C ALA A 208 -16.40 0.43 -20.73
N THR A 209 -17.53 0.01 -20.18
CA THR A 209 -17.60 -0.66 -18.85
C THR A 209 -16.67 -1.86 -18.75
N TRP A 210 -16.55 -2.64 -19.82
CA TRP A 210 -15.63 -3.79 -19.87
C TRP A 210 -14.17 -3.36 -19.77
N LEU A 211 -13.81 -2.20 -20.36
CA LEU A 211 -12.46 -1.66 -20.31
C LEU A 211 -12.12 -1.20 -18.88
N ALA A 212 -13.06 -0.53 -18.19
CA ALA A 212 -12.89 -0.17 -16.80
C ALA A 212 -12.62 -1.39 -15.90
N TRP A 213 -13.36 -2.49 -16.10
CA TRP A 213 -13.10 -3.75 -15.39
C TRP A 213 -11.77 -4.39 -15.77
N VAL A 214 -11.37 -4.35 -17.04
CA VAL A 214 -10.04 -4.83 -17.48
C VAL A 214 -8.92 -4.02 -16.81
N MET A 215 -9.08 -2.70 -16.70
CA MET A 215 -8.10 -1.83 -16.03
C MET A 215 -8.03 -2.12 -14.52
N VAL A 216 -9.17 -2.32 -13.85
CA VAL A 216 -9.18 -2.69 -12.42
C VAL A 216 -8.49 -4.04 -12.19
N ILE A 217 -8.87 -5.07 -12.93
CA ILE A 217 -8.32 -6.42 -12.74
C ILE A 217 -6.85 -6.48 -13.19
N GLY A 218 -6.53 -5.89 -14.34
CA GLY A 218 -5.16 -5.83 -14.86
C GLY A 218 -4.24 -5.04 -13.96
N GLY A 219 -4.70 -3.89 -13.46
CA GLY A 219 -3.98 -3.07 -12.48
C GLY A 219 -3.73 -3.82 -11.19
N LEU A 220 -4.75 -4.48 -10.63
CA LEU A 220 -4.64 -5.32 -9.43
C LEU A 220 -3.59 -6.44 -9.61
N LEU A 221 -3.60 -7.14 -10.74
CA LEU A 221 -2.62 -8.18 -11.02
C LEU A 221 -1.19 -7.62 -11.10
N LEU A 222 -0.99 -6.47 -11.75
CA LEU A 222 0.31 -5.81 -11.81
C LEU A 222 0.82 -5.41 -10.42
N VAL A 223 -0.05 -4.87 -9.57
CA VAL A 223 0.30 -4.50 -8.19
C VAL A 223 0.67 -5.73 -7.38
N ILE A 224 -0.12 -6.81 -7.43
CA ILE A 224 0.17 -8.05 -6.71
C ILE A 224 1.52 -8.65 -7.15
N ILE A 225 1.77 -8.74 -8.47
CA ILE A 225 3.02 -9.29 -9.01
C ILE A 225 4.20 -8.40 -8.62
N GLY A 226 4.06 -7.07 -8.77
CA GLY A 226 5.09 -6.11 -8.40
C GLY A 226 5.47 -6.19 -6.93
N ALA A 227 4.48 -6.20 -6.02
CA ALA A 227 4.69 -6.30 -4.58
C ALA A 227 5.37 -7.63 -4.19
N ARG A 228 4.93 -8.74 -4.80
CA ARG A 228 5.45 -10.08 -4.51
C ARG A 228 6.92 -10.26 -4.88
N ILE A 229 7.40 -9.57 -5.92
CA ILE A 229 8.80 -9.63 -6.35
C ILE A 229 9.62 -8.56 -5.60
N LEU A 230 9.02 -7.39 -5.33
CA LEU A 230 9.70 -6.27 -4.67
C LEU A 230 10.17 -6.64 -3.27
N VAL A 231 9.29 -7.26 -2.46
CA VAL A 231 9.58 -7.56 -1.06
C VAL A 231 10.84 -8.41 -0.89
N PRO A 232 10.99 -9.61 -1.51
CA PRO A 232 12.20 -10.41 -1.37
C PRO A 232 13.45 -9.73 -1.98
N ALA A 233 13.30 -8.95 -3.07
CA ALA A 233 14.42 -8.22 -3.65
C ALA A 233 14.94 -7.12 -2.73
N ALA A 234 14.05 -6.36 -2.10
CA ALA A 234 14.39 -5.32 -1.14
C ALA A 234 15.00 -5.90 0.15
N SER A 235 14.41 -6.97 0.70
CA SER A 235 14.93 -7.66 1.88
C SER A 235 16.33 -8.21 1.64
N GLU A 236 16.60 -8.81 0.47
CA GLU A 236 17.94 -9.33 0.13
C GLU A 236 18.99 -8.22 0.04
N ILE A 237 18.69 -7.08 -0.60
CA ILE A 237 19.61 -5.94 -0.65
C ILE A 237 19.92 -5.44 0.76
N ALA A 238 18.91 -5.26 1.59
CA ALA A 238 19.05 -4.74 2.93
C ALA A 238 19.92 -5.69 3.79
N THR A 239 19.70 -6.99 3.68
CA THR A 239 20.54 -8.01 4.33
C THR A 239 22.00 -7.92 3.90
N ARG A 240 22.27 -7.77 2.59
CA ARG A 240 23.66 -7.63 2.06
C ARG A 240 24.33 -6.33 2.48
N LEU A 241 23.58 -5.27 2.71
CA LEU A 241 24.09 -4.01 3.23
C LEU A 241 24.35 -4.05 4.74
N GLY A 242 24.08 -5.18 5.39
CA GLY A 242 24.27 -5.37 6.83
C GLY A 242 23.26 -4.58 7.65
N VAL A 243 22.13 -4.22 7.05
CA VAL A 243 21.01 -3.61 7.77
C VAL A 243 20.35 -4.72 8.60
N PRO A 244 20.27 -4.58 9.93
CA PRO A 244 19.58 -5.56 10.76
C PRO A 244 18.13 -5.72 10.31
N GLU A 245 17.57 -6.94 10.40
CA GLU A 245 16.20 -7.23 9.97
C GLU A 245 15.18 -6.30 10.62
N ASP A 246 15.41 -5.90 11.87
CA ASP A 246 14.60 -4.95 12.63
C ASP A 246 14.58 -3.54 12.02
N VAL A 247 15.64 -3.16 11.29
CA VAL A 247 15.78 -1.84 10.63
C VAL A 247 15.32 -1.89 9.17
N ILE A 248 15.41 -3.05 8.51
CA ILE A 248 14.80 -3.26 7.18
C ILE A 248 13.30 -3.05 7.25
N ALA A 249 12.79 -3.26 8.43
CA ALA A 249 11.41 -3.20 8.81
C ALA A 249 10.92 -1.78 9.19
N ALA A 250 11.80 -0.88 9.52
CA ALA A 250 11.49 0.51 9.90
C ALA A 250 11.78 1.50 8.77
#